data_cf0eb9d0e34e8794a005d15b85e27976
#
_entry.id   cf0eb9d0e34e8794a005d15b85e27976
#
_cell.length_a   1.000
_cell.length_b   1.000
_cell.length_c   1.000
_cell.angle_alpha   90.00
_cell.angle_beta   90.00
_cell.angle_gamma   90.00
#
_symmetry.space_group_name_H-M   'P 1'
#
loop_
_entity.id
_entity.type
_entity.pdbx_description
1 polymer ?
#
loop_
_entity_poly.entity_id
_entity_poly.type
_entity_poly.pdbx_seq_one_letter_code
_entity_poly.pdbx_strand_id
1 'polypeptide(L)'
;MNNIDISIFKNLPYQEKIKIIKKLTPNERIQLSKEIGYPVFTRMCMGELQHDFILLQDGASAIILNEKNEILLQSRADRNKWGLPGGCQELEETFEETIIREIKEETNLDVLVEDLELLAVVSGPSRRSDYPNGDIVINNTILYLVRKYSGELKWNQESKEMHFFNINNLPENLHDPDLIDIYRKIIAKKEIEQ
;
A
#
# COMPACT_ATOMS: atom_id res chain seq x y z
N MET A 1 -11.28 -27.79 10.57
CA MET A 1 -11.02 -26.83 9.48
C MET A 1 -10.99 -27.60 8.17
N ASN A 2 -11.94 -27.42 7.29
CA ASN A 2 -11.73 -27.80 5.91
C ASN A 2 -10.64 -26.86 5.38
N ASN A 3 -9.44 -27.39 5.16
CA ASN A 3 -8.35 -26.60 4.58
C ASN A 3 -8.80 -26.08 3.21
N ILE A 4 -9.19 -24.81 3.16
CA ILE A 4 -9.40 -24.12 1.88
C ILE A 4 -8.00 -23.94 1.30
N ASP A 5 -7.74 -24.57 0.18
CA ASP A 5 -6.52 -24.30 -0.58
C ASP A 5 -6.62 -22.89 -1.17
N ILE A 6 -5.81 -21.97 -0.64
CA ILE A 6 -5.84 -20.56 -1.02
C ILE A 6 -5.48 -20.37 -2.50
N SER A 7 -4.59 -21.19 -3.04
CA SER A 7 -4.22 -21.11 -4.45
C SER A 7 -5.39 -21.47 -5.36
N ILE A 8 -6.14 -22.49 -4.98
CA ILE A 8 -7.37 -22.88 -5.67
C ILE A 8 -8.44 -21.82 -5.47
N PHE A 9 -8.66 -21.37 -4.21
CA PHE A 9 -9.68 -20.37 -3.90
C PHE A 9 -9.49 -19.07 -4.70
N LYS A 10 -8.25 -18.55 -4.79
CA LYS A 10 -7.95 -17.33 -5.55
C LYS A 10 -8.36 -17.41 -7.02
N ASN A 11 -8.31 -18.62 -7.60
CA ASN A 11 -8.62 -18.86 -9.01
C ASN A 11 -10.10 -19.23 -9.28
N LEU A 12 -10.93 -19.42 -8.26
CA LEU A 12 -12.34 -19.75 -8.46
C LEU A 12 -13.11 -18.57 -9.07
N PRO A 13 -14.20 -18.86 -9.85
CA PRO A 13 -15.16 -17.84 -10.22
C PRO A 13 -15.79 -17.17 -8.99
N TYR A 14 -16.13 -15.88 -9.11
CA TYR A 14 -16.70 -15.08 -8.03
C TYR A 14 -17.87 -15.80 -7.31
N GLN A 15 -18.84 -16.32 -8.03
CA GLN A 15 -20.01 -16.99 -7.45
C GLN A 15 -19.64 -18.22 -6.60
N GLU A 16 -18.59 -18.95 -6.98
CA GLU A 16 -18.10 -20.09 -6.20
C GLU A 16 -17.40 -19.63 -4.92
N LYS A 17 -16.61 -18.56 -4.99
CA LYS A 17 -15.99 -17.92 -3.81
C LYS A 17 -17.05 -17.52 -2.79
N ILE A 18 -18.11 -16.85 -3.21
CA ILE A 18 -19.21 -16.42 -2.33
C ILE A 18 -19.96 -17.61 -1.72
N LYS A 19 -20.18 -18.69 -2.46
CA LYS A 19 -20.78 -19.91 -1.91
C LYS A 19 -19.92 -20.52 -0.79
N ILE A 20 -18.61 -20.49 -0.93
CA ILE A 20 -17.68 -20.97 0.08
C ILE A 20 -17.75 -20.05 1.31
N ILE A 21 -17.57 -18.74 1.12
CA ILE A 21 -17.56 -17.74 2.22
C ILE A 21 -18.86 -17.81 3.05
N LYS A 22 -20.02 -17.99 2.40
CA LYS A 22 -21.32 -18.09 3.10
C LYS A 22 -21.40 -19.29 4.05
N LYS A 23 -20.65 -20.36 3.79
CA LYS A 23 -20.63 -21.57 4.61
C LYS A 23 -19.64 -21.49 5.78
N LEU A 24 -18.71 -20.53 5.77
CA LEU A 24 -17.72 -20.36 6.81
C LEU A 24 -18.33 -19.74 8.06
N THR A 25 -17.83 -20.18 9.22
CA THR A 25 -18.05 -19.52 10.50
C THR A 25 -17.36 -18.15 10.54
N PRO A 26 -17.74 -17.24 11.46
CA PRO A 26 -17.05 -15.95 11.61
C PRO A 26 -15.53 -16.08 11.76
N ASN A 27 -15.05 -17.03 12.57
CA ASN A 27 -13.61 -17.24 12.79
C ASN A 27 -12.90 -17.72 11.53
N GLU A 28 -13.52 -18.60 10.75
CA GLU A 28 -12.95 -19.06 9.48
C GLU A 28 -12.93 -17.96 8.43
N ARG A 29 -13.89 -17.02 8.43
CA ARG A 29 -13.87 -15.83 7.56
C ARG A 29 -12.74 -14.89 7.94
N ILE A 30 -12.50 -14.67 9.24
CA ILE A 30 -11.36 -13.87 9.73
C ILE A 30 -10.06 -14.52 9.28
N GLN A 31 -9.91 -15.84 9.45
CA GLN A 31 -8.71 -16.54 9.02
C GLN A 31 -8.49 -16.42 7.50
N LEU A 32 -9.54 -16.64 6.70
CA LEU A 32 -9.48 -16.49 5.25
C LEU A 32 -9.09 -15.06 4.83
N SER A 33 -9.64 -14.04 5.52
CA SER A 33 -9.31 -12.64 5.21
C SER A 33 -7.84 -12.32 5.45
N LYS A 34 -7.21 -12.89 6.49
CA LYS A 34 -5.77 -12.74 6.74
C LYS A 34 -4.91 -13.40 5.65
N GLU A 35 -5.36 -14.55 5.12
CA GLU A 35 -4.61 -15.32 4.12
C GLU A 35 -4.71 -14.74 2.70
N ILE A 36 -5.77 -13.99 2.38
CA ILE A 36 -5.98 -13.41 1.05
C ILE A 36 -5.83 -11.90 1.00
N GLY A 37 -5.64 -11.26 2.15
CA GLY A 37 -5.63 -9.81 2.34
C GLY A 37 -7.01 -9.26 2.71
N TYR A 38 -7.10 -8.53 3.83
CA TYR A 38 -8.38 -8.02 4.33
C TYR A 38 -9.09 -7.09 3.34
N PRO A 39 -8.42 -6.13 2.67
CA PRO A 39 -9.07 -5.30 1.67
C PRO A 39 -9.62 -6.08 0.47
N VAL A 40 -8.92 -7.13 0.05
CA VAL A 40 -9.39 -8.02 -1.03
C VAL A 40 -10.62 -8.81 -0.59
N PHE A 41 -10.58 -9.34 0.65
CA PHE A 41 -11.70 -10.10 1.21
C PHE A 41 -12.97 -9.25 1.35
N THR A 42 -12.86 -8.03 1.86
CA THR A 42 -14.01 -7.13 2.03
C THR A 42 -14.64 -6.77 0.70
N ARG A 43 -13.85 -6.39 -0.32
CA ARG A 43 -14.34 -6.13 -1.68
C ARG A 43 -15.05 -7.35 -2.26
N MET A 44 -14.48 -8.54 -2.09
CA MET A 44 -15.09 -9.79 -2.55
C MET A 44 -16.42 -10.06 -1.85
N CYS A 45 -16.55 -9.78 -0.54
CA CYS A 45 -17.82 -9.95 0.18
C CYS A 45 -18.92 -8.98 -0.27
N MET A 46 -18.55 -7.78 -0.71
CA MET A 46 -19.50 -6.79 -1.25
C MET A 46 -20.03 -7.18 -2.64
N GLY A 47 -19.26 -7.97 -3.39
CA GLY A 47 -19.67 -8.46 -4.69
C GLY A 47 -19.82 -7.36 -5.73
N GLU A 48 -20.81 -7.52 -6.62
CA GLU A 48 -21.10 -6.53 -7.67
C GLU A 48 -21.50 -5.17 -7.09
N LEU A 49 -22.01 -5.13 -5.86
CA LEU A 49 -22.40 -3.88 -5.21
C LEU A 49 -21.20 -2.97 -4.89
N GLN A 50 -19.97 -3.51 -4.84
CA GLN A 50 -18.78 -2.70 -4.57
C GLN A 50 -18.58 -1.56 -5.57
N HIS A 51 -19.04 -1.70 -6.82
CA HIS A 51 -18.94 -0.67 -7.86
C HIS A 51 -19.91 0.50 -7.65
N ASP A 52 -20.95 0.30 -6.83
CA ASP A 52 -21.95 1.31 -6.50
C ASP A 52 -21.59 2.14 -5.26
N PHE A 53 -20.48 1.80 -4.57
CA PHE A 53 -20.05 2.44 -3.35
C PHE A 53 -18.62 2.97 -3.46
N ILE A 54 -18.38 4.06 -2.74
CA ILE A 54 -17.02 4.54 -2.50
C ILE A 54 -16.53 3.87 -1.23
N LEU A 55 -15.46 3.09 -1.34
CA LEU A 55 -14.82 2.44 -0.21
C LEU A 55 -13.80 3.37 0.43
N LEU A 56 -13.80 3.43 1.76
CA LEU A 56 -12.67 4.00 2.51
C LEU A 56 -11.65 2.87 2.74
N GLN A 57 -10.40 3.14 2.45
CA GLN A 57 -9.31 2.20 2.61
C GLN A 57 -8.14 2.89 3.29
N ASP A 58 -7.71 2.33 4.41
CA ASP A 58 -6.59 2.84 5.18
C ASP A 58 -5.30 2.13 4.78
N GLY A 59 -4.20 2.86 4.82
CA GLY A 59 -2.89 2.31 4.49
C GLY A 59 -1.75 3.24 4.87
N ALA A 60 -0.53 2.82 4.56
CA ALA A 60 0.67 3.58 4.82
C ALA A 60 1.59 3.61 3.61
N SER A 61 2.35 4.70 3.47
CA SER A 61 3.38 4.86 2.43
C SER A 61 4.64 5.46 3.04
N ALA A 62 5.79 5.20 2.44
CA ALA A 62 7.07 5.69 2.94
C ALA A 62 7.85 6.50 1.90
N ILE A 63 8.37 7.64 2.35
CA ILE A 63 9.49 8.33 1.70
C ILE A 63 10.77 7.69 2.24
N ILE A 64 11.40 6.84 1.46
CA ILE A 64 12.68 6.19 1.81
C ILE A 64 13.80 6.95 1.14
N LEU A 65 14.75 7.45 1.93
CA LEU A 65 15.88 8.25 1.44
C LEU A 65 17.20 7.49 1.55
N ASN A 66 18.00 7.58 0.51
CA ASN A 66 19.40 7.16 0.58
C ASN A 66 20.30 8.27 1.20
N GLU A 67 21.60 8.00 1.32
CA GLU A 67 22.60 8.94 1.85
C GLU A 67 22.73 10.24 1.05
N LYS A 68 22.28 10.25 -0.21
CA LYS A 68 22.24 11.44 -1.08
C LYS A 68 20.92 12.20 -0.99
N ASN A 69 20.03 11.83 -0.08
CA ASN A 69 18.66 12.34 0.04
C ASN A 69 17.80 12.13 -1.24
N GLU A 70 18.08 11.08 -2.00
CA GLU A 70 17.25 10.67 -3.12
C GLU A 70 16.12 9.78 -2.64
N ILE A 71 14.94 9.90 -3.25
CA ILE A 71 13.71 9.17 -2.87
C ILE A 71 13.63 7.86 -3.65
N LEU A 72 13.38 6.76 -2.95
CA LEU A 72 13.08 5.48 -3.57
C LEU A 72 11.68 5.49 -4.17
N LEU A 73 11.59 5.19 -5.46
CA LEU A 73 10.33 4.96 -6.16
C LEU A 73 10.33 3.60 -6.85
N GLN A 74 9.16 2.99 -6.90
CA GLN A 74 8.88 1.76 -7.64
C GLN A 74 8.07 2.03 -8.91
N SER A 75 8.47 1.42 -10.03
CA SER A 75 7.68 1.37 -11.26
C SER A 75 6.65 0.25 -11.14
N ARG A 76 5.42 0.61 -10.82
CA ARG A 76 4.32 -0.34 -10.57
C ARG A 76 3.96 -1.14 -11.83
N ALA A 77 3.90 -2.47 -11.71
CA ALA A 77 3.57 -3.35 -12.82
C ALA A 77 2.10 -3.22 -13.26
N ASP A 78 1.18 -2.92 -12.34
CA ASP A 78 -0.26 -2.84 -12.58
C ASP A 78 -0.70 -1.56 -13.32
N ARG A 79 0.03 -0.44 -13.16
CA ARG A 79 -0.40 0.89 -13.65
C ARG A 79 0.62 1.62 -14.51
N ASN A 80 1.81 1.08 -14.66
CA ASN A 80 2.93 1.72 -15.36
C ASN A 80 3.21 3.16 -14.88
N LYS A 81 3.14 3.35 -13.55
CA LYS A 81 3.40 4.61 -12.86
C LYS A 81 4.44 4.40 -11.77
N TRP A 82 5.20 5.45 -11.48
CA TRP A 82 6.12 5.46 -10.37
C TRP A 82 5.41 5.86 -9.08
N GLY A 83 5.59 5.08 -8.02
CA GLY A 83 4.96 5.32 -6.72
C GLY A 83 5.92 5.11 -5.56
N LEU A 84 5.52 5.59 -4.41
CA LEU A 84 6.20 5.30 -3.15
C LEU A 84 5.93 3.84 -2.75
N PRO A 85 6.86 3.17 -2.05
CA PRO A 85 6.56 1.92 -1.36
C PRO A 85 5.43 2.11 -0.34
N GLY A 86 4.55 1.13 -0.26
CA GLY A 86 3.44 1.15 0.68
C GLY A 86 2.20 0.44 0.16
N GLY A 87 1.26 0.23 1.06
CA GLY A 87 0.02 -0.48 0.76
C GLY A 87 -1.04 -0.36 1.83
N CYS A 88 -1.99 -1.27 1.78
CA CYS A 88 -3.16 -1.25 2.64
C CYS A 88 -2.88 -1.90 3.98
N GLN A 89 -3.51 -1.36 5.02
CA GLN A 89 -3.50 -1.97 6.34
C GLN A 89 -4.22 -3.32 6.31
N GLU A 90 -3.59 -4.33 6.90
CA GLU A 90 -4.21 -5.62 7.14
C GLU A 90 -4.86 -5.69 8.53
N LEU A 91 -5.70 -6.71 8.71
CA LEU A 91 -6.39 -6.90 9.97
C LEU A 91 -5.38 -7.14 11.11
N GLU A 92 -5.55 -6.45 12.24
CA GLU A 92 -4.70 -6.52 13.44
C GLU A 92 -3.30 -5.89 13.29
N GLU A 93 -3.03 -5.14 12.20
CA GLU A 93 -1.81 -4.34 12.08
C GLU A 93 -2.01 -2.92 12.62
N THR A 94 -0.97 -2.34 13.17
CA THR A 94 -0.83 -0.89 13.29
C THR A 94 -0.34 -0.31 11.96
N PHE A 95 -0.35 1.02 11.79
CA PHE A 95 0.17 1.65 10.57
C PHE A 95 1.70 1.50 10.46
N GLU A 96 2.40 1.46 11.59
CA GLU A 96 3.83 1.18 11.65
C GLU A 96 4.14 -0.25 11.17
N GLU A 97 3.38 -1.24 11.64
CA GLU A 97 3.51 -2.63 11.19
C GLU A 97 3.19 -2.77 9.71
N THR A 98 2.12 -2.08 9.24
CA THR A 98 1.76 -2.05 7.82
C THR A 98 2.93 -1.56 6.97
N ILE A 99 3.51 -0.39 7.31
CA ILE A 99 4.56 0.17 6.46
C ILE A 99 5.86 -0.64 6.52
N ILE A 100 6.21 -1.22 7.66
CA ILE A 100 7.37 -2.10 7.80
C ILE A 100 7.19 -3.35 6.94
N ARG A 101 6.01 -3.98 6.99
CA ARG A 101 5.69 -5.15 6.15
C ARG A 101 5.78 -4.80 4.66
N GLU A 102 5.13 -3.72 4.23
CA GLU A 102 5.11 -3.29 2.83
C GLU A 102 6.52 -2.96 2.31
N ILE A 103 7.33 -2.24 3.10
CA ILE A 103 8.73 -1.98 2.74
C ILE A 103 9.48 -3.30 2.57
N LYS A 104 9.30 -4.24 3.50
CA LYS A 104 9.96 -5.54 3.42
C LYS A 104 9.52 -6.35 2.19
N GLU A 105 8.24 -6.41 1.91
CA GLU A 105 7.67 -7.18 0.81
C GLU A 105 8.03 -6.61 -0.56
N GLU A 106 7.93 -5.29 -0.71
CA GLU A 106 8.14 -4.62 -1.99
C GLU A 106 9.62 -4.36 -2.30
N THR A 107 10.44 -4.08 -1.25
CA THR A 107 11.83 -3.59 -1.44
C THR A 107 12.91 -4.51 -0.87
N ASN A 108 12.54 -5.49 -0.04
CA ASN A 108 13.44 -6.34 0.75
C ASN A 108 14.30 -5.59 1.79
N LEU A 109 14.06 -4.31 2.01
CA LEU A 109 14.73 -3.54 3.07
C LEU A 109 14.13 -3.87 4.43
N ASP A 110 14.96 -3.79 5.48
CA ASP A 110 14.57 -3.96 6.86
C ASP A 110 14.58 -2.59 7.56
N VAL A 111 13.45 -2.20 8.16
CA VAL A 111 13.26 -0.94 8.88
C VAL A 111 12.78 -1.25 10.30
N LEU A 112 13.31 -0.55 11.28
CA LEU A 112 12.86 -0.65 12.67
C LEU A 112 11.79 0.42 12.95
N VAL A 113 10.89 0.14 13.91
CA VAL A 113 9.82 1.07 14.31
C VAL A 113 10.38 2.44 14.74
N GLU A 114 11.49 2.45 15.46
CA GLU A 114 12.18 3.67 15.91
C GLU A 114 12.80 4.50 14.78
N ASP A 115 12.95 3.94 13.59
CA ASP A 115 13.47 4.63 12.41
C ASP A 115 12.36 5.20 11.49
N LEU A 116 11.09 5.04 11.90
CA LEU A 116 9.92 5.65 11.25
C LEU A 116 9.67 7.05 11.80
N GLU A 117 9.71 8.07 10.96
CA GLU A 117 9.27 9.44 11.29
C GLU A 117 7.91 9.70 10.66
N LEU A 118 6.86 9.94 11.45
CA LEU A 118 5.56 10.32 10.92
C LEU A 118 5.64 11.70 10.24
N LEU A 119 5.35 11.76 8.95
CA LEU A 119 5.33 13.01 8.19
C LEU A 119 3.94 13.65 8.13
N ALA A 120 2.92 12.87 7.78
CA ALA A 120 1.57 13.39 7.57
C ALA A 120 0.52 12.28 7.60
N VAL A 121 -0.72 12.69 7.87
CA VAL A 121 -1.92 11.92 7.60
C VAL A 121 -2.65 12.57 6.44
N VAL A 122 -2.85 11.84 5.36
CA VAL A 122 -3.42 12.35 4.11
C VAL A 122 -4.73 11.62 3.81
N SER A 123 -5.82 12.37 3.75
CA SER A 123 -7.16 11.80 3.60
C SER A 123 -8.08 12.74 2.81
N GLY A 124 -9.27 12.28 2.53
CA GLY A 124 -10.34 13.09 1.92
C GLY A 124 -10.55 12.82 0.43
N PRO A 125 -11.49 13.56 -0.19
CA PRO A 125 -11.95 13.27 -1.55
C PRO A 125 -10.88 13.34 -2.64
N SER A 126 -9.80 14.10 -2.41
CA SER A 126 -8.66 14.19 -3.34
C SER A 126 -7.87 12.87 -3.45
N ARG A 127 -8.04 11.97 -2.48
CA ARG A 127 -7.38 10.66 -2.45
C ARG A 127 -8.19 9.57 -3.17
N ARG A 128 -9.17 9.96 -3.97
CA ARG A 128 -9.97 9.03 -4.77
C ARG A 128 -9.13 8.36 -5.85
N SER A 129 -9.26 7.05 -5.93
CA SER A 129 -8.70 6.20 -6.98
C SER A 129 -9.80 5.38 -7.62
N ASP A 130 -9.92 5.47 -8.94
CA ASP A 130 -10.81 4.64 -9.73
C ASP A 130 -9.98 3.49 -10.33
N TYR A 131 -10.31 2.27 -9.96
CA TYR A 131 -9.59 1.07 -10.37
C TYR A 131 -10.12 0.52 -11.69
N PRO A 132 -9.29 -0.17 -12.51
CA PRO A 132 -9.73 -0.72 -13.80
C PRO A 132 -10.86 -1.75 -13.68
N ASN A 133 -11.02 -2.39 -12.53
CA ASN A 133 -12.09 -3.34 -12.24
C ASN A 133 -13.42 -2.66 -11.82
N GLY A 134 -13.47 -1.32 -11.82
CA GLY A 134 -14.66 -0.54 -11.47
C GLY A 134 -14.75 -0.13 -9.99
N ASP A 135 -13.83 -0.57 -9.13
CA ASP A 135 -13.81 -0.16 -7.72
C ASP A 135 -13.49 1.34 -7.60
N ILE A 136 -14.19 2.03 -6.72
CA ILE A 136 -13.92 3.41 -6.36
C ILE A 136 -13.49 3.42 -4.89
N VAL A 137 -12.28 3.93 -4.65
CA VAL A 137 -11.68 3.92 -3.31
C VAL A 137 -11.18 5.31 -2.96
N ILE A 138 -11.38 5.73 -1.71
CA ILE A 138 -10.67 6.86 -1.10
C ILE A 138 -9.62 6.28 -0.17
N ASN A 139 -8.34 6.50 -0.50
CA ASN A 139 -7.20 5.99 0.27
C ASN A 139 -6.81 6.99 1.36
N ASN A 140 -7.04 6.66 2.63
CA ASN A 140 -6.43 7.37 3.74
C ASN A 140 -5.01 6.83 3.93
N THR A 141 -4.02 7.71 3.89
CA THR A 141 -2.62 7.29 3.89
C THR A 141 -1.86 7.94 5.03
N ILE A 142 -1.21 7.12 5.85
CA ILE A 142 -0.22 7.59 6.80
C ILE A 142 1.12 7.62 6.08
N LEU A 143 1.74 8.80 5.98
CA LEU A 143 3.01 9.00 5.29
C LEU A 143 4.14 9.02 6.30
N TYR A 144 5.10 8.11 6.13
CA TYR A 144 6.31 8.01 6.95
C TYR A 144 7.56 8.44 6.17
N LEU A 145 8.55 8.94 6.89
CA LEU A 145 9.91 9.15 6.38
C LEU A 145 10.84 8.10 6.99
N VAL A 146 11.64 7.47 6.15
CA VAL A 146 12.64 6.46 6.50
C VAL A 146 14.01 6.91 5.99
N ARG A 147 14.95 7.10 6.91
CA ARG A 147 16.35 7.47 6.61
C ARG A 147 17.33 6.37 6.96
N LYS A 148 16.90 5.43 7.80
CA LYS A 148 17.74 4.31 8.23
C LYS A 148 17.03 3.01 7.90
N TYR A 149 17.74 2.15 7.26
CA TYR A 149 17.32 0.82 6.87
C TYR A 149 18.53 -0.07 6.66
N SER A 150 18.34 -1.36 6.59
CA SER A 150 19.36 -2.35 6.24
C SER A 150 18.84 -3.28 5.14
N GLY A 151 19.70 -4.21 4.72
CA GLY A 151 19.35 -5.14 3.66
C GLY A 151 19.79 -4.66 2.27
N GLU A 152 19.51 -5.46 1.28
CA GLU A 152 19.82 -5.21 -0.12
C GLU A 152 18.52 -4.95 -0.89
N LEU A 153 18.45 -3.84 -1.63
CA LEU A 153 17.28 -3.49 -2.43
C LEU A 153 17.00 -4.58 -3.47
N LYS A 154 15.85 -5.23 -3.32
CA LYS A 154 15.31 -6.22 -4.24
C LYS A 154 13.81 -6.05 -4.27
N TRP A 155 13.23 -5.99 -5.45
CA TRP A 155 11.78 -5.85 -5.61
C TRP A 155 11.12 -7.17 -6.02
N ASN A 156 9.84 -7.29 -5.72
CA ASN A 156 9.01 -8.42 -6.08
C ASN A 156 8.36 -8.20 -7.46
N GLN A 157 7.46 -9.11 -7.86
CA GLN A 157 6.77 -9.04 -9.17
C GLN A 157 5.72 -7.93 -9.30
N GLU A 158 5.41 -7.19 -8.24
CA GLU A 158 4.50 -6.04 -8.25
C GLU A 158 5.18 -4.79 -8.84
N SER A 159 6.51 -4.81 -8.87
CA SER A 159 7.34 -3.74 -9.45
C SER A 159 8.12 -4.26 -10.66
N LYS A 160 8.20 -3.44 -11.70
CA LYS A 160 9.07 -3.69 -12.85
C LYS A 160 10.52 -3.36 -12.53
N GLU A 161 10.72 -2.27 -11.80
CA GLU A 161 12.01 -1.75 -11.39
C GLU A 161 11.86 -0.78 -10.22
N MET A 162 12.95 -0.54 -9.48
CA MET A 162 13.04 0.45 -8.40
C MET A 162 14.32 1.26 -8.54
N HIS A 163 14.21 2.58 -8.33
CA HIS A 163 15.37 3.48 -8.36
C HIS A 163 15.23 4.59 -7.33
N PHE A 164 16.39 5.10 -6.90
CA PHE A 164 16.47 6.33 -6.14
C PHE A 164 16.53 7.53 -7.09
N PHE A 165 15.68 8.52 -6.87
CA PHE A 165 15.55 9.72 -7.69
C PHE A 165 15.83 10.98 -6.88
N ASN A 166 16.54 11.93 -7.47
CA ASN A 166 16.63 13.27 -6.91
C ASN A 166 15.23 13.91 -6.90
N ILE A 167 14.85 14.53 -5.78
CA ILE A 167 13.52 15.13 -5.61
C ILE A 167 13.18 16.21 -6.64
N ASN A 168 14.20 16.83 -7.23
CA ASN A 168 14.03 17.85 -8.27
C ASN A 168 14.00 17.27 -9.69
N ASN A 169 14.22 15.96 -9.84
CA ASN A 169 14.26 15.27 -11.13
C ASN A 169 13.51 13.93 -11.04
N LEU A 170 12.23 13.99 -10.70
CA LEU A 170 11.36 12.83 -10.58
C LEU A 170 10.75 12.46 -11.94
N PRO A 171 10.32 11.18 -12.11
CA PRO A 171 9.54 10.77 -13.29
C PRO A 171 8.24 11.58 -13.43
N GLU A 172 7.82 11.86 -14.67
CA GLU A 172 6.60 12.63 -14.93
C GLU A 172 5.31 11.86 -14.54
N ASN A 173 5.33 10.53 -14.68
CA ASN A 173 4.16 9.66 -14.47
C ASN A 173 4.07 9.13 -13.03
N LEU A 174 4.04 10.02 -12.04
CA LEU A 174 3.87 9.64 -10.63
C LEU A 174 2.47 9.09 -10.34
N HIS A 175 2.39 8.14 -9.41
CA HIS A 175 1.12 7.58 -8.94
C HIS A 175 0.44 8.54 -7.95
N ASP A 176 1.18 8.96 -6.93
CA ASP A 176 0.71 9.81 -5.83
C ASP A 176 1.59 11.06 -5.68
N PRO A 177 1.54 12.00 -6.65
CA PRO A 177 2.40 13.19 -6.63
C PRO A 177 2.16 14.07 -5.41
N ASP A 178 0.93 14.08 -4.87
CA ASP A 178 0.54 14.84 -3.69
C ASP A 178 1.28 14.41 -2.41
N LEU A 179 1.60 13.12 -2.24
CA LEU A 179 2.41 12.66 -1.11
C LEU A 179 3.84 13.19 -1.16
N ILE A 180 4.41 13.24 -2.36
CA ILE A 180 5.75 13.81 -2.58
C ILE A 180 5.74 15.32 -2.38
N ASP A 181 4.70 16.01 -2.82
CA ASP A 181 4.54 17.45 -2.62
C ASP A 181 4.37 17.84 -1.14
N ILE A 182 3.74 16.98 -0.34
CA ILE A 182 3.70 17.16 1.13
C ILE A 182 5.12 17.10 1.69
N TYR A 183 5.91 16.12 1.29
CA TYR A 183 7.31 16.01 1.73
C TYR A 183 8.13 17.24 1.30
N ARG A 184 8.03 17.72 0.06
CA ARG A 184 8.68 18.94 -0.42
C ARG A 184 8.34 20.17 0.45
N LYS A 185 7.06 20.33 0.80
CA LYS A 185 6.61 21.43 1.67
C LYS A 185 7.19 21.35 3.08
N ILE A 186 7.31 20.14 3.63
CA ILE A 186 7.89 19.92 4.96
C ILE A 186 9.38 20.28 4.96
N ILE A 187 10.15 19.85 3.94
CA ILE A 187 11.57 20.18 3.83
C ILE A 187 11.75 21.68 3.72
N ALA A 188 11.03 22.33 2.79
CA ALA A 188 11.13 23.77 2.56
C ALA A 188 10.84 24.59 3.83
N LYS A 189 9.92 24.15 4.70
CA LYS A 189 9.67 24.80 5.99
C LYS A 189 10.85 24.65 6.95
N LYS A 190 11.43 23.45 7.04
CA LYS A 190 12.60 23.19 7.93
C LYS A 190 13.83 23.98 7.51
N GLU A 191 14.01 24.30 6.22
CA GLU A 191 15.11 25.14 5.71
C GLU A 191 14.92 26.63 6.02
N ILE A 192 13.69 27.11 6.20
CA ILE A 192 13.39 28.51 6.54
C ILE A 192 13.55 28.76 8.06
N GLU A 193 13.39 27.72 8.87
CA GLU A 193 13.43 27.81 10.33
C GLU A 193 14.87 27.63 10.90
N GLN A 194 15.87 27.35 10.05
CA GLN A 194 17.30 27.28 10.38
C GLN A 194 18.02 28.58 10.00
#